data_3675c2698ebeae47b6941e346a0b55d0
#
_entry.id   3675c2698ebeae47b6941e346a0b55d0
#
_cell.length_a   1.000
_cell.length_b   1.000
_cell.length_c   1.000
_cell.angle_alpha   90.00
_cell.angle_beta   90.00
_cell.angle_gamma   90.00
#
_symmetry.space_group_name_H-M   'P 1'
#
loop_
_entity.id
_entity.type
_entity.pdbx_description
1 polymer ?
#
loop_
_entity_poly.entity_id
_entity_poly.type
_entity_poly.pdbx_seq_one_letter_code
_entity_poly.pdbx_strand_id
1 'polypeptide(L)'
;MSNVINKINLYIDSRNKHQGDTTNNFKFIIPDSLLRCKQNEYFTLNVTYFNCYNTIYQCNINSNHYQIIFRRSDGSIYVIYDKYITVGNPNVNDLMEELNVQLINLCVVGYLKLKNLFTFTRVKATDTNFNTMYIKPINSSNFFGFPNNVETLINNTTSTNSINVNSIRAINITIDKNIPLDNSNIDNLNIMSNHSDIIFQKSVDVPPYALINYANSDGGDSFQYTISHLNSIHSFRLSVYDQNMNIIDDMPDYLMHIQFNIKRREQIIPLLKAIIDYLKEIYLIGAHIFEKLFSRT
;
A
#
# COMPACT_ATOMS: atom_id res chain seq x y z
N MET A 1 -28.68 -1.44 -15.84
CA MET A 1 -27.88 -2.71 -15.83
C MET A 1 -26.78 -2.57 -16.86
N SER A 2 -25.51 -2.57 -16.43
CA SER A 2 -24.38 -2.41 -17.34
C SER A 2 -24.26 -3.68 -18.22
N ASN A 3 -24.37 -3.55 -19.52
CA ASN A 3 -24.21 -4.65 -20.45
C ASN A 3 -22.73 -5.07 -20.53
N VAL A 4 -22.32 -6.04 -19.71
CA VAL A 4 -21.03 -6.69 -19.84
C VAL A 4 -21.04 -7.50 -21.12
N ILE A 5 -20.11 -7.17 -22.04
CA ILE A 5 -19.98 -7.85 -23.34
C ILE A 5 -19.05 -9.05 -23.23
N ASN A 6 -17.97 -8.89 -22.48
CA ASN A 6 -16.95 -9.93 -22.30
C ASN A 6 -16.30 -9.84 -20.91
N LYS A 7 -15.92 -11.00 -20.38
CA LYS A 7 -15.17 -11.12 -19.12
C LYS A 7 -13.84 -11.84 -19.40
N ILE A 8 -12.75 -11.24 -18.97
CA ILE A 8 -11.40 -11.76 -19.17
C ILE A 8 -10.75 -11.88 -17.80
N ASN A 9 -10.39 -13.08 -17.40
CA ASN A 9 -9.70 -13.35 -16.14
C ASN A 9 -8.21 -13.51 -16.38
N LEU A 10 -7.40 -12.71 -15.69
CA LEU A 10 -5.95 -12.84 -15.66
C LEU A 10 -5.54 -13.49 -14.35
N TYR A 11 -4.81 -14.58 -14.45
CA TYR A 11 -4.22 -15.32 -13.34
C TYR A 11 -2.78 -14.90 -13.18
N ILE A 12 -2.47 -14.21 -12.13
CA ILE A 12 -1.16 -13.66 -11.84
C ILE A 12 -0.51 -14.49 -10.75
N ASP A 13 0.63 -15.07 -11.05
CA ASP A 13 1.50 -15.76 -10.10
C ASP A 13 2.81 -14.98 -10.05
N SER A 14 3.12 -14.39 -8.90
CA SER A 14 4.32 -13.55 -8.73
C SER A 14 5.64 -14.34 -8.93
N ARG A 15 5.60 -15.67 -8.87
CA ARG A 15 6.74 -16.54 -9.16
C ARG A 15 7.15 -16.49 -10.64
N ASN A 16 6.21 -16.16 -11.52
CA ASN A 16 6.43 -16.08 -12.98
C ASN A 16 6.88 -14.69 -13.45
N LYS A 17 7.37 -13.85 -12.54
CA LYS A 17 7.92 -12.53 -12.86
C LYS A 17 9.13 -12.62 -13.78
N HIS A 18 9.37 -11.56 -14.56
CA HIS A 18 10.56 -11.49 -15.41
C HIS A 18 11.85 -11.41 -14.59
N GLN A 19 12.94 -11.91 -15.19
CA GLN A 19 14.26 -11.78 -14.58
C GLN A 19 14.61 -10.31 -14.32
N GLY A 20 15.00 -9.99 -13.10
CA GLY A 20 15.29 -8.62 -12.65
C GLY A 20 14.12 -7.89 -11.99
N ASP A 21 12.90 -8.40 -12.12
CA ASP A 21 11.75 -7.91 -11.32
C ASP A 21 11.72 -8.56 -9.92
N THR A 22 11.13 -7.85 -8.96
CA THR A 22 10.93 -8.33 -7.60
C THR A 22 9.47 -8.75 -7.37
N THR A 23 9.18 -9.55 -6.34
CA THR A 23 7.81 -9.96 -6.01
C THR A 23 6.91 -8.77 -5.69
N ASN A 24 7.46 -7.72 -5.11
CA ASN A 24 6.75 -6.50 -4.75
C ASN A 24 6.63 -5.48 -5.90
N ASN A 25 7.33 -5.70 -7.02
CA ASN A 25 7.30 -4.79 -8.17
C ASN A 25 7.70 -5.52 -9.45
N PHE A 26 6.72 -5.95 -10.24
CA PHE A 26 6.98 -6.65 -11.50
C PHE A 26 5.98 -6.28 -12.60
N LYS A 27 6.43 -6.48 -13.84
CA LYS A 27 5.66 -6.25 -15.05
C LYS A 27 4.92 -7.51 -15.48
N PHE A 28 3.62 -7.38 -15.75
CA PHE A 28 2.80 -8.42 -16.35
C PHE A 28 2.56 -8.08 -17.83
N ILE A 29 2.87 -9.01 -18.72
CA ILE A 29 2.70 -8.84 -20.17
C ILE A 29 1.45 -9.59 -20.61
N ILE A 30 0.61 -8.93 -21.38
CA ILE A 30 -0.67 -9.45 -21.86
C ILE A 30 -0.53 -9.69 -23.37
N PRO A 31 -0.98 -10.83 -23.90
CA PRO A 31 -1.06 -11.05 -25.33
C PRO A 31 -1.86 -9.95 -26.05
N ASP A 32 -1.36 -9.43 -27.15
CA ASP A 32 -1.86 -8.24 -27.86
C ASP A 32 -3.34 -8.27 -28.25
N SER A 33 -3.94 -9.45 -28.37
CA SER A 33 -5.35 -9.60 -28.74
C SER A 33 -6.30 -9.72 -27.57
N LEU A 34 -5.80 -9.89 -26.34
CA LEU A 34 -6.62 -10.32 -25.20
C LEU A 34 -7.44 -9.19 -24.59
N LEU A 35 -6.84 -8.03 -24.37
CA LEU A 35 -7.52 -6.87 -23.80
C LEU A 35 -7.65 -5.77 -24.85
N ARG A 36 -8.74 -5.78 -25.61
CA ARG A 36 -9.10 -4.76 -26.61
C ARG A 36 -10.55 -4.36 -26.49
N CYS A 37 -10.79 -3.06 -26.55
CA CYS A 37 -12.11 -2.43 -26.60
C CYS A 37 -12.36 -1.76 -27.94
N LYS A 38 -13.61 -1.75 -28.40
CA LYS A 38 -14.06 -0.91 -29.52
C LYS A 38 -14.31 0.52 -29.04
N GLN A 39 -14.50 1.44 -29.98
CA GLN A 39 -14.71 2.87 -29.68
C GLN A 39 -15.86 3.15 -28.69
N ASN A 40 -16.89 2.30 -28.64
CA ASN A 40 -18.05 2.44 -27.75
C ASN A 40 -17.96 1.57 -26.50
N GLU A 41 -16.80 1.06 -26.20
CA GLU A 41 -16.58 0.13 -25.10
C GLU A 41 -15.55 0.73 -24.13
N TYR A 42 -15.51 0.20 -22.94
CA TYR A 42 -14.53 0.55 -21.92
C TYR A 42 -14.24 -0.67 -21.03
N PHE A 43 -13.10 -0.67 -20.37
CA PHE A 43 -12.78 -1.70 -19.41
C PHE A 43 -13.26 -1.31 -18.02
N THR A 44 -13.66 -2.32 -17.25
CA THR A 44 -13.66 -2.24 -15.80
C THR A 44 -12.79 -3.35 -15.25
N LEU A 45 -12.07 -3.05 -14.17
CA LEU A 45 -11.14 -3.93 -13.50
C LEU A 45 -11.61 -4.17 -12.07
N ASN A 46 -11.54 -5.42 -11.62
CA ASN A 46 -11.70 -5.79 -10.23
C ASN A 46 -10.77 -6.95 -9.86
N VAL A 47 -10.33 -6.99 -8.62
CA VAL A 47 -9.58 -8.12 -8.08
C VAL A 47 -10.59 -9.09 -7.47
N THR A 48 -10.57 -10.33 -7.96
CA THR A 48 -11.52 -11.37 -7.51
C THR A 48 -10.90 -12.38 -6.55
N TYR A 49 -9.58 -12.47 -6.53
CA TYR A 49 -8.85 -13.40 -5.67
C TYR A 49 -7.47 -12.86 -5.34
N PHE A 50 -7.04 -13.07 -4.10
CA PHE A 50 -5.68 -12.83 -3.66
C PHE A 50 -5.31 -13.84 -2.58
N ASN A 51 -4.09 -14.34 -2.64
CA ASN A 51 -3.60 -15.33 -1.69
C ASN A 51 -2.08 -15.20 -1.53
N CYS A 52 -1.61 -15.08 -0.28
CA CYS A 52 -0.19 -15.18 0.06
C CYS A 52 -0.03 -15.64 1.52
N TYR A 53 1.13 -16.16 1.87
CA TYR A 53 1.46 -16.43 3.28
C TYR A 53 1.86 -15.14 4.00
N ASN A 54 1.45 -14.98 5.25
CA ASN A 54 1.89 -13.87 6.09
C ASN A 54 3.32 -14.12 6.61
N THR A 55 4.29 -14.05 5.71
CA THR A 55 5.72 -14.09 6.02
C THR A 55 6.39 -12.72 5.85
N ILE A 56 5.58 -11.66 5.91
CA ILE A 56 6.04 -10.29 5.75
C ILE A 56 6.63 -9.84 7.08
N TYR A 57 7.94 -9.54 7.10
CA TYR A 57 8.63 -9.13 8.30
C TYR A 57 8.68 -7.61 8.42
N GLN A 58 8.36 -7.13 9.61
CA GLN A 58 8.51 -5.72 9.94
C GLN A 58 9.98 -5.35 10.15
N CYS A 59 10.70 -6.21 10.87
CA CYS A 59 12.14 -6.11 11.05
C CYS A 59 12.84 -6.93 9.97
N ASN A 60 13.36 -6.28 8.97
CA ASN A 60 14.13 -6.88 7.89
C ASN A 60 15.57 -6.34 7.87
N ILE A 61 16.40 -6.85 6.99
CA ILE A 61 17.83 -6.43 6.89
C ILE A 61 18.01 -4.93 6.58
N ASN A 62 16.98 -4.27 6.03
CA ASN A 62 17.00 -2.84 5.72
C ASN A 62 16.50 -1.96 6.86
N SER A 63 16.01 -2.56 7.96
CA SER A 63 15.39 -1.83 9.07
C SER A 63 15.88 -2.25 10.45
N ASN A 64 16.95 -3.04 10.57
CA ASN A 64 17.36 -3.67 11.82
C ASN A 64 18.70 -3.17 12.39
N HIS A 65 19.40 -2.26 11.73
CA HIS A 65 20.77 -1.86 12.09
C HIS A 65 20.78 -0.65 13.03
N TYR A 66 21.58 -0.77 14.10
CA TYR A 66 21.91 0.33 15.00
C TYR A 66 23.34 0.22 15.50
N GLN A 67 23.87 1.32 16.05
CA GLN A 67 25.22 1.41 16.61
C GLN A 67 25.19 1.83 18.06
N ILE A 68 26.10 1.28 18.87
CA ILE A 68 26.43 1.78 20.19
C ILE A 68 27.87 2.39 20.08
N ILE A 69 27.98 3.66 20.39
CA ILE A 69 29.20 4.46 20.19
C ILE A 69 29.71 4.90 21.55
N PHE A 70 30.98 4.61 21.80
CA PHE A 70 31.69 5.04 23.00
C PHE A 70 32.64 6.18 22.65
N ARG A 71 32.61 7.26 23.43
CA ARG A 71 33.50 8.41 23.24
C ARG A 71 34.31 8.68 24.48
N ARG A 72 35.55 9.14 24.27
CA ARG A 72 36.45 9.59 25.32
C ARG A 72 36.07 10.98 25.84
N SER A 73 36.73 11.44 26.88
CA SER A 73 36.53 12.77 27.47
C SER A 73 36.81 13.93 26.51
N ASP A 74 37.69 13.71 25.55
CA ASP A 74 38.03 14.67 24.48
C ASP A 74 37.00 14.66 23.32
N GLY A 75 35.94 13.81 23.40
CA GLY A 75 34.92 13.66 22.39
C GLY A 75 35.29 12.73 21.23
N SER A 76 36.55 12.23 21.19
CA SER A 76 36.95 11.27 20.14
C SER A 76 36.22 9.93 20.31
N ILE A 77 35.98 9.23 19.19
CA ILE A 77 35.41 7.90 19.22
C ILE A 77 36.44 6.91 19.79
N TYR A 78 36.03 6.18 20.83
CA TYR A 78 36.81 5.09 21.39
C TYR A 78 36.52 3.78 20.65
N VAL A 79 35.25 3.43 20.52
CA VAL A 79 34.81 2.21 19.83
C VAL A 79 33.35 2.37 19.33
N ILE A 80 33.03 1.71 18.22
CA ILE A 80 31.70 1.57 17.69
C ILE A 80 31.36 0.08 17.65
N TYR A 81 30.21 -0.30 18.19
CA TYR A 81 29.64 -1.62 18.06
C TYR A 81 28.45 -1.58 17.13
N ASP A 82 28.54 -2.23 15.98
CA ASP A 82 27.41 -2.50 15.10
C ASP A 82 26.55 -3.60 15.69
N LYS A 83 25.26 -3.37 15.77
CA LYS A 83 24.24 -4.28 16.32
C LYS A 83 23.06 -4.37 15.37
N TYR A 84 22.43 -5.53 15.39
CA TYR A 84 21.29 -5.83 14.54
C TYR A 84 20.18 -6.46 15.36
N ILE A 85 18.95 -5.99 15.17
CA ILE A 85 17.75 -6.66 15.68
C ILE A 85 17.51 -7.89 14.80
N THR A 86 17.10 -9.00 15.40
CA THR A 86 16.78 -10.23 14.66
C THR A 86 15.64 -9.98 13.67
N VAL A 87 15.85 -10.41 12.44
CA VAL A 87 14.82 -10.31 11.39
C VAL A 87 13.58 -11.10 11.78
N GLY A 88 12.42 -10.47 11.68
CA GLY A 88 11.15 -11.09 12.05
C GLY A 88 10.06 -10.08 12.42
N ASN A 89 9.07 -10.54 13.14
CA ASN A 89 8.00 -9.73 13.71
C ASN A 89 8.08 -9.77 15.24
N PRO A 90 9.07 -9.12 15.86
CA PRO A 90 9.19 -9.12 17.32
C PRO A 90 8.00 -8.39 17.93
N ASN A 91 7.41 -8.96 18.97
CA ASN A 91 6.55 -8.16 19.84
C ASN A 91 7.43 -7.29 20.75
N VAL A 92 6.80 -6.38 21.49
CA VAL A 92 7.52 -5.43 22.35
C VAL A 92 8.40 -6.13 23.38
N ASN A 93 7.93 -7.23 23.97
CA ASN A 93 8.67 -7.96 25.00
C ASN A 93 9.85 -8.71 24.41
N ASP A 94 9.68 -9.37 23.26
CA ASP A 94 10.75 -10.07 22.56
C ASP A 94 11.86 -9.07 22.14
N LEU A 95 11.47 -7.91 21.63
CA LEU A 95 12.42 -6.84 21.29
C LEU A 95 13.21 -6.38 22.53
N MET A 96 12.52 -6.17 23.65
CA MET A 96 13.16 -5.76 24.91
C MET A 96 14.14 -6.81 25.43
N GLU A 97 13.76 -8.07 25.39
CA GLU A 97 14.59 -9.19 25.83
C GLU A 97 15.85 -9.28 24.94
N GLU A 98 15.67 -9.28 23.63
CA GLU A 98 16.77 -9.32 22.67
C GLU A 98 17.75 -8.16 22.87
N LEU A 99 17.24 -6.94 22.97
CA LEU A 99 18.07 -5.75 23.17
C LEU A 99 18.85 -5.82 24.49
N ASN A 100 18.20 -6.24 25.57
CA ASN A 100 18.87 -6.38 26.86
C ASN A 100 19.97 -7.45 26.83
N VAL A 101 19.75 -8.57 26.16
CA VAL A 101 20.80 -9.58 25.93
C VAL A 101 21.97 -9.01 25.14
N GLN A 102 21.71 -8.26 24.07
CA GLN A 102 22.76 -7.65 23.24
C GLN A 102 23.55 -6.55 23.96
N LEU A 103 22.92 -5.83 24.89
CA LEU A 103 23.48 -4.65 25.54
C LEU A 103 24.08 -4.92 26.92
N ILE A 104 23.80 -6.08 27.54
CA ILE A 104 24.23 -6.39 28.92
C ILE A 104 25.74 -6.31 29.08
N ASN A 105 26.50 -6.80 28.11
CA ASN A 105 27.96 -6.75 28.13
C ASN A 105 28.51 -5.33 27.90
N LEU A 106 27.70 -4.41 27.43
CA LEU A 106 28.04 -2.99 27.23
C LEU A 106 27.54 -2.12 28.39
N CYS A 107 27.06 -2.75 29.47
CA CYS A 107 26.55 -2.06 30.66
C CYS A 107 25.38 -1.07 30.34
N VAL A 108 24.57 -1.39 29.37
CA VAL A 108 23.39 -0.63 28.97
C VAL A 108 22.15 -1.48 29.13
N VAL A 109 21.07 -0.89 29.64
CA VAL A 109 19.77 -1.51 29.76
C VAL A 109 18.74 -0.63 29.08
N GLY A 110 17.89 -1.24 28.26
CA GLY A 110 16.71 -0.62 27.66
C GLY A 110 15.44 -1.00 28.42
N TYR A 111 14.51 -0.07 28.56
CA TYR A 111 13.19 -0.34 29.09
C TYR A 111 12.13 0.59 28.48
N LEU A 112 10.88 0.17 28.55
CA LEU A 112 9.75 0.95 28.05
C LEU A 112 9.13 1.80 29.15
N LYS A 113 8.82 3.05 28.81
CA LYS A 113 7.97 3.94 29.59
C LYS A 113 6.55 3.98 29.06
N LEU A 114 5.70 4.71 29.77
CA LEU A 114 4.34 5.04 29.31
C LEU A 114 4.35 5.54 27.85
N LYS A 115 3.33 5.18 27.09
CA LYS A 115 3.19 5.48 25.66
C LYS A 115 4.21 4.76 24.75
N ASN A 116 4.76 3.64 25.19
CA ASN A 116 5.76 2.87 24.44
C ASN A 116 7.00 3.71 24.06
N LEU A 117 7.41 4.61 24.94
CA LEU A 117 8.66 5.35 24.79
C LEU A 117 9.81 4.51 25.29
N PHE A 118 10.84 4.40 24.47
CA PHE A 118 12.02 3.62 24.78
C PHE A 118 13.04 4.45 25.58
N THR A 119 13.62 3.86 26.62
CA THR A 119 14.65 4.53 27.43
C THR A 119 15.89 3.66 27.55
N PHE A 120 17.06 4.24 27.28
CA PHE A 120 18.33 3.61 27.52
C PHE A 120 19.00 4.19 28.76
N THR A 121 19.47 3.30 29.62
CA THR A 121 20.19 3.64 30.85
C THR A 121 21.52 2.93 30.93
N ARG A 122 22.54 3.66 31.32
CA ARG A 122 23.83 3.08 31.67
C ARG A 122 23.80 2.52 33.10
N VAL A 123 24.05 1.23 33.25
CA VAL A 123 23.94 0.52 34.55
C VAL A 123 25.25 0.53 35.33
N LYS A 124 26.41 0.62 34.66
CA LYS A 124 27.74 0.62 35.30
C LYS A 124 28.66 1.67 34.69
N ALA A 125 29.31 2.42 35.55
CA ALA A 125 30.41 3.35 35.19
C ALA A 125 31.75 2.66 35.54
N THR A 126 32.21 1.73 34.72
CA THR A 126 33.37 0.93 35.11
C THR A 126 34.55 0.95 34.16
N ASP A 127 34.43 1.64 33.03
CA ASP A 127 35.55 1.75 32.12
C ASP A 127 36.12 3.19 32.15
N THR A 128 37.40 3.32 32.46
CA THR A 128 38.13 4.59 32.46
C THR A 128 38.51 5.06 31.06
N ASN A 129 38.33 4.20 30.04
CA ASN A 129 38.75 4.48 28.67
C ASN A 129 37.72 5.32 27.90
N PHE A 130 36.49 5.40 28.38
CA PHE A 130 35.45 6.24 27.76
C PHE A 130 34.61 6.97 28.79
N ASN A 131 34.07 8.11 28.38
CA ASN A 131 33.27 8.97 29.24
C ASN A 131 31.78 8.90 28.93
N THR A 132 31.43 8.83 27.68
CA THR A 132 30.03 8.87 27.20
C THR A 132 29.69 7.73 26.25
N MET A 133 28.41 7.32 26.25
CA MET A 133 27.89 6.30 25.39
C MET A 133 26.70 6.87 24.62
N TYR A 134 26.62 6.51 23.35
CA TYR A 134 25.51 6.95 22.47
C TYR A 134 24.89 5.75 21.77
N ILE A 135 23.58 5.83 21.54
CA ILE A 135 22.88 4.98 20.58
C ILE A 135 22.64 5.77 19.30
N LYS A 136 22.85 5.12 18.16
CA LYS A 136 22.61 5.68 16.85
C LYS A 136 21.87 4.66 16.00
N PRO A 137 20.54 4.75 15.85
CA PRO A 137 19.81 3.96 14.85
C PRO A 137 20.34 4.33 13.45
N ILE A 138 20.67 3.34 12.63
CA ILE A 138 21.07 3.57 11.23
C ILE A 138 19.83 3.52 10.35
N ASN A 139 19.02 2.46 10.49
CA ASN A 139 17.74 2.28 9.77
C ASN A 139 16.63 1.72 10.68
N SER A 140 16.85 1.69 11.99
CA SER A 140 15.97 1.04 12.98
C SER A 140 15.20 2.02 13.87
N SER A 141 15.00 3.28 13.42
CA SER A 141 14.31 4.33 14.20
C SER A 141 12.91 3.90 14.69
N ASN A 142 12.20 3.11 13.93
CA ASN A 142 10.87 2.63 14.30
C ASN A 142 10.88 1.75 15.57
N PHE A 143 11.97 0.99 15.79
CA PHE A 143 12.10 0.10 16.95
C PHE A 143 12.57 0.82 18.21
N PHE A 144 13.19 1.96 18.07
CA PHE A 144 13.74 2.71 19.19
C PHE A 144 13.03 4.03 19.47
N GLY A 145 12.30 4.57 18.49
CA GLY A 145 11.70 5.89 18.57
C GLY A 145 12.71 7.04 18.57
N PHE A 146 13.99 6.78 18.28
CA PHE A 146 15.03 7.77 18.05
C PHE A 146 15.25 7.98 16.54
N PRO A 147 15.61 9.20 16.10
CA PRO A 147 15.82 9.47 14.67
C PRO A 147 16.98 8.64 14.10
N ASN A 148 16.86 8.21 12.83
CA ASN A 148 17.95 7.56 12.13
C ASN A 148 19.14 8.49 11.95
N ASN A 149 20.35 7.92 12.04
CA ASN A 149 21.64 8.60 11.89
C ASN A 149 21.93 9.72 12.91
N VAL A 150 21.14 9.82 13.98
CA VAL A 150 21.35 10.77 15.07
C VAL A 150 21.93 10.04 16.28
N GLU A 151 23.07 10.53 16.80
CA GLU A 151 23.67 10.03 18.04
C GLU A 151 22.89 10.56 19.25
N THR A 152 22.30 9.68 20.03
CA THR A 152 21.57 10.04 21.25
C THR A 152 22.32 9.55 22.48
N LEU A 153 22.61 10.44 23.42
CA LEU A 153 23.35 10.13 24.65
C LEU A 153 22.56 9.12 25.51
N ILE A 154 23.22 8.06 25.94
CA ILE A 154 22.68 7.06 26.86
C ILE A 154 22.88 7.54 28.30
N ASN A 155 21.89 8.23 28.83
CA ASN A 155 21.87 8.71 30.22
C ASN A 155 20.41 8.91 30.69
N ASN A 156 19.67 7.83 30.88
CA ASN A 156 18.22 7.87 31.11
C ASN A 156 17.43 8.60 30.01
N THR A 157 17.98 8.63 28.80
CA THR A 157 17.39 9.36 27.69
C THR A 157 16.23 8.57 27.10
N THR A 158 15.08 9.20 27.06
CA THR A 158 13.83 8.64 26.52
C THR A 158 13.67 9.04 25.06
N SER A 159 13.18 8.14 24.24
CA SER A 159 12.89 8.39 22.82
C SER A 159 11.87 9.51 22.65
N THR A 160 12.01 10.24 21.56
CA THR A 160 11.07 11.32 21.18
C THR A 160 9.77 10.79 20.62
N ASN A 161 9.84 9.63 19.96
CA ASN A 161 8.69 8.98 19.34
C ASN A 161 8.42 7.63 20.02
N SER A 162 7.16 7.21 20.01
CA SER A 162 6.80 5.86 20.41
C SER A 162 7.43 4.83 19.49
N ILE A 163 7.86 3.71 20.06
CA ILE A 163 8.30 2.58 19.24
C ILE A 163 7.13 2.02 18.45
N ASN A 164 7.42 1.64 17.24
CA ASN A 164 6.44 1.02 16.36
C ASN A 164 6.89 -0.39 16.00
N VAL A 165 6.43 -1.36 16.78
CA VAL A 165 6.59 -2.80 16.52
C VAL A 165 5.33 -3.41 15.90
N ASN A 166 4.46 -2.57 15.36
CA ASN A 166 3.28 -3.07 14.69
C ASN A 166 3.67 -3.70 13.35
N SER A 167 3.27 -4.93 13.18
CA SER A 167 3.38 -5.64 11.90
C SER A 167 2.66 -4.89 10.78
N ILE A 168 2.99 -5.22 9.55
CA ILE A 168 2.26 -4.73 8.38
C ILE A 168 0.79 -5.12 8.56
N ARG A 169 -0.09 -4.11 8.56
CA ARG A 169 -1.53 -4.27 8.85
C ARG A 169 -2.37 -4.32 7.60
N ALA A 170 -1.85 -3.85 6.50
CA ALA A 170 -2.54 -3.87 5.22
C ALA A 170 -1.55 -4.03 4.08
N ILE A 171 -1.98 -4.75 3.06
CA ILE A 171 -1.32 -4.87 1.77
C ILE A 171 -2.13 -4.06 0.79
N ASN A 172 -1.48 -3.09 0.13
CA ASN A 172 -2.03 -2.30 -0.95
C ASN A 172 -1.33 -2.70 -2.24
N ILE A 173 -2.09 -3.07 -3.26
CA ILE A 173 -1.54 -3.37 -4.60
C ILE A 173 -1.99 -2.27 -5.55
N THR A 174 -1.01 -1.66 -6.21
CA THR A 174 -1.23 -0.63 -7.21
C THR A 174 -0.95 -1.16 -8.61
N ILE A 175 -1.60 -0.55 -9.58
CA ILE A 175 -1.27 -0.71 -11.01
C ILE A 175 -0.48 0.52 -11.47
N ASP A 176 0.33 0.39 -12.53
CA ASP A 176 1.13 1.53 -12.98
C ASP A 176 0.25 2.66 -13.55
N LYS A 177 0.78 3.90 -13.48
CA LYS A 177 0.08 5.13 -13.89
C LYS A 177 -0.24 5.21 -15.39
N ASN A 178 0.28 4.31 -16.20
CA ASN A 178 -0.03 4.24 -17.63
C ASN A 178 -1.44 3.67 -17.89
N ILE A 179 -2.06 3.12 -16.84
CA ILE A 179 -3.46 2.70 -16.87
C ILE A 179 -4.25 3.69 -16.01
N PRO A 180 -4.82 4.75 -16.60
CA PRO A 180 -5.60 5.72 -15.85
C PRO A 180 -6.89 5.08 -15.37
N LEU A 181 -7.05 4.99 -14.06
CA LEU A 181 -8.29 4.55 -13.43
C LEU A 181 -9.22 5.77 -13.27
N ASP A 182 -10.43 5.67 -13.80
CA ASP A 182 -11.45 6.69 -13.58
C ASP A 182 -12.06 6.49 -12.19
N ASN A 183 -11.74 7.37 -11.28
CA ASN A 183 -12.17 7.31 -9.87
C ASN A 183 -13.54 7.98 -9.64
N SER A 184 -14.47 7.92 -10.58
CA SER A 184 -15.78 8.56 -10.47
C SER A 184 -16.66 8.09 -9.28
N ASN A 185 -16.23 7.04 -8.56
CA ASN A 185 -16.96 6.51 -7.42
C ASN A 185 -16.27 6.74 -6.06
N ILE A 186 -15.18 7.53 -6.01
CA ILE A 186 -14.45 7.81 -4.76
C ILE A 186 -14.74 9.24 -4.29
N ASP A 187 -15.98 9.66 -4.30
CA ASP A 187 -16.38 10.99 -3.80
C ASP A 187 -16.23 11.18 -2.28
N ASN A 188 -15.87 10.13 -1.52
CA ASN A 188 -15.86 10.21 -0.06
C ASN A 188 -14.57 9.82 0.65
N LEU A 189 -13.50 9.52 -0.07
CA LEU A 189 -12.21 9.29 0.56
C LEU A 189 -11.27 10.46 0.28
N ASN A 190 -11.44 11.53 1.04
CA ASN A 190 -10.48 12.64 1.20
C ASN A 190 -9.13 12.18 1.79
N ILE A 191 -8.78 10.92 1.62
CA ILE A 191 -7.59 10.31 2.15
C ILE A 191 -6.71 9.98 0.96
N MET A 192 -5.73 10.84 0.74
CA MET A 192 -4.58 10.65 -0.14
C MET A 192 -4.85 10.79 -1.64
N SER A 193 -5.02 11.99 -2.09
CA SER A 193 -5.09 12.41 -3.50
C SER A 193 -3.90 11.98 -4.40
N ASN A 194 -2.93 11.25 -3.87
CA ASN A 194 -1.75 10.76 -4.60
C ASN A 194 -1.76 9.26 -4.92
N HIS A 195 -2.77 8.50 -4.51
CA HIS A 195 -2.81 7.03 -4.64
C HIS A 195 -4.07 6.54 -5.35
N SER A 196 -4.43 7.19 -6.44
CA SER A 196 -5.56 6.78 -7.29
C SER A 196 -5.38 5.41 -7.97
N ASP A 197 -4.18 4.83 -7.88
CA ASP A 197 -3.78 3.64 -8.62
C ASP A 197 -3.89 2.33 -7.79
N ILE A 198 -4.42 2.40 -6.56
CA ILE A 198 -4.65 1.21 -5.72
C ILE A 198 -5.82 0.41 -6.30
N ILE A 199 -5.55 -0.81 -6.75
CA ILE A 199 -6.58 -1.72 -7.28
C ILE A 199 -7.04 -2.76 -6.27
N PHE A 200 -6.29 -2.93 -5.17
CA PHE A 200 -6.60 -3.89 -4.13
C PHE A 200 -6.04 -3.46 -2.79
N GLN A 201 -6.83 -3.64 -1.74
CA GLN A 201 -6.42 -3.46 -0.36
C GLN A 201 -6.93 -4.62 0.49
N LYS A 202 -6.05 -5.22 1.28
CA LYS A 202 -6.39 -6.30 2.22
C LYS A 202 -5.74 -6.06 3.56
N SER A 203 -6.54 -6.08 4.62
CA SER A 203 -6.02 -6.11 6.00
C SER A 203 -5.29 -7.41 6.26
N VAL A 204 -4.14 -7.32 6.93
CA VAL A 204 -3.38 -8.46 7.45
C VAL A 204 -3.86 -8.72 8.87
N ASP A 205 -4.89 -9.52 8.99
CA ASP A 205 -5.60 -9.86 10.24
C ASP A 205 -5.33 -11.30 10.70
N VAL A 206 -4.34 -11.93 10.09
CA VAL A 206 -3.94 -13.32 10.38
C VAL A 206 -2.56 -13.35 11.05
N PRO A 207 -2.29 -14.35 11.93
CA PRO A 207 -0.98 -14.48 12.56
C PRO A 207 0.14 -14.75 11.54
N PRO A 208 1.41 -14.54 11.91
CA PRO A 208 2.55 -14.94 11.10
C PRO A 208 2.45 -16.39 10.62
N TYR A 209 2.89 -16.64 9.38
CA TYR A 209 2.83 -17.92 8.67
C TYR A 209 1.43 -18.44 8.33
N ALA A 210 0.37 -17.74 8.72
CA ALA A 210 -0.97 -18.06 8.27
C ALA A 210 -1.23 -17.51 6.86
N LEU A 211 -2.29 -18.03 6.23
CA LEU A 211 -2.67 -17.64 4.88
C LEU A 211 -3.51 -16.38 4.89
N ILE A 212 -3.03 -15.34 4.21
CA ILE A 212 -3.84 -14.16 3.86
C ILE A 212 -4.62 -14.54 2.61
N ASN A 213 -5.92 -14.65 2.74
CA ASN A 213 -6.79 -15.04 1.64
C ASN A 213 -7.89 -14.00 1.42
N TYR A 214 -8.18 -13.75 0.16
CA TYR A 214 -9.32 -12.98 -0.30
C TYR A 214 -9.94 -13.69 -1.50
N ALA A 215 -11.22 -13.95 -1.42
CA ALA A 215 -12.00 -14.47 -2.53
C ALA A 215 -13.32 -13.71 -2.58
N ASN A 216 -13.60 -13.08 -3.71
CA ASN A 216 -14.89 -12.48 -3.98
C ASN A 216 -15.73 -13.47 -4.76
N SER A 217 -16.44 -14.35 -4.04
CA SER A 217 -17.25 -15.42 -4.63
C SER A 217 -18.52 -14.93 -5.32
N ASP A 218 -19.02 -13.74 -4.98
CA ASP A 218 -20.40 -13.38 -5.31
C ASP A 218 -20.56 -12.20 -6.28
N GLY A 219 -19.46 -11.71 -6.87
CA GLY A 219 -19.53 -10.54 -7.77
C GLY A 219 -20.11 -9.29 -7.07
N GLY A 220 -20.15 -9.34 -5.73
CA GLY A 220 -20.51 -8.18 -4.92
C GLY A 220 -19.57 -7.03 -5.20
N ASP A 221 -19.99 -5.82 -4.90
CA ASP A 221 -19.34 -4.53 -5.20
C ASP A 221 -17.94 -4.34 -4.60
N SER A 222 -17.06 -5.33 -4.80
CA SER A 222 -15.64 -5.13 -4.65
C SER A 222 -15.22 -3.99 -5.57
N PHE A 223 -14.38 -3.13 -5.10
CA PHE A 223 -13.85 -1.97 -5.81
C PHE A 223 -13.69 -2.25 -7.30
N GLN A 224 -14.62 -1.73 -8.10
CA GLN A 224 -14.60 -1.85 -9.55
C GLN A 224 -14.08 -0.55 -10.12
N TYR A 225 -12.93 -0.62 -10.75
CA TYR A 225 -12.29 0.53 -11.39
C TYR A 225 -12.68 0.60 -12.86
N THR A 226 -12.94 1.80 -13.34
CA THR A 226 -13.24 2.06 -14.76
C THR A 226 -11.98 2.56 -15.46
N ILE A 227 -11.74 2.07 -16.68
CA ILE A 227 -10.65 2.49 -17.57
C ILE A 227 -11.29 2.91 -18.89
N SER A 228 -11.57 4.20 -19.04
CA SER A 228 -12.37 4.71 -20.16
C SER A 228 -11.54 5.18 -21.34
N HIS A 229 -10.24 5.45 -21.16
CA HIS A 229 -9.41 6.11 -22.16
C HIS A 229 -8.50 5.18 -22.94
N LEU A 230 -8.45 3.89 -22.61
CA LEU A 230 -7.61 2.92 -23.31
C LEU A 230 -8.47 2.00 -24.17
N ASN A 231 -8.04 1.82 -25.43
CA ASN A 231 -8.64 0.85 -26.34
C ASN A 231 -7.94 -0.53 -26.27
N SER A 232 -6.75 -0.60 -25.72
CA SER A 232 -6.01 -1.83 -25.51
C SER A 232 -5.04 -1.73 -24.35
N ILE A 233 -4.81 -2.84 -23.66
CA ILE A 233 -3.84 -2.96 -22.59
C ILE A 233 -2.90 -4.13 -22.95
N HIS A 234 -1.61 -3.83 -23.13
CA HIS A 234 -0.59 -4.80 -23.52
C HIS A 234 0.29 -5.25 -22.35
N SER A 235 0.41 -4.42 -21.35
CA SER A 235 1.11 -4.74 -20.10
C SER A 235 0.73 -3.78 -19.01
N PHE A 236 0.97 -4.17 -17.77
CA PHE A 236 0.95 -3.30 -16.62
C PHE A 236 1.97 -3.75 -15.59
N ARG A 237 2.34 -2.85 -14.70
CA ARG A 237 3.22 -3.12 -13.56
C ARG A 237 2.39 -3.14 -12.29
N LEU A 238 2.60 -4.14 -11.46
CA LEU A 238 2.03 -4.23 -10.12
C LEU A 238 3.10 -3.84 -9.11
N SER A 239 2.71 -3.06 -8.11
CA SER A 239 3.57 -2.72 -6.97
C SER A 239 2.82 -2.93 -5.66
N VAL A 240 3.52 -3.46 -4.66
CA VAL A 240 2.93 -3.85 -3.38
C VAL A 240 3.47 -2.97 -2.25
N TYR A 241 2.57 -2.38 -1.49
CA TYR A 241 2.86 -1.41 -0.43
C TYR A 241 2.19 -1.80 0.88
N ASP A 242 2.74 -1.30 1.98
CA ASP A 242 2.14 -1.37 3.31
C ASP A 242 1.01 -0.33 3.49
N GLN A 243 0.43 -0.24 4.68
CA GLN A 243 -0.60 0.73 5.05
C GLN A 243 -0.13 2.20 4.99
N ASN A 244 1.16 2.46 4.98
CA ASN A 244 1.77 3.79 4.91
C ASN A 244 2.29 4.11 3.50
N MET A 245 2.00 3.24 2.53
CA MET A 245 2.49 3.32 1.14
C MET A 245 4.02 3.22 1.03
N ASN A 246 4.67 2.49 1.95
CA ASN A 246 6.04 2.06 1.77
C ASN A 246 6.07 0.72 1.02
N ILE A 247 7.05 0.53 0.16
CA ILE A 247 7.24 -0.75 -0.53
C ILE A 247 7.52 -1.85 0.50
N ILE A 248 6.85 -2.98 0.35
CA ILE A 248 7.11 -4.17 1.16
C ILE A 248 8.26 -4.94 0.50
N ASP A 249 9.49 -4.76 1.02
CA ASP A 249 10.70 -5.33 0.41
C ASP A 249 10.68 -6.87 0.37
N ASP A 250 10.23 -7.50 1.45
CA ASP A 250 10.19 -8.96 1.60
C ASP A 250 8.78 -9.53 1.33
N MET A 251 8.12 -9.03 0.28
CA MET A 251 6.80 -9.55 -0.08
C MET A 251 6.91 -11.02 -0.50
N PRO A 252 6.17 -11.93 0.17
CA PRO A 252 6.14 -13.34 -0.22
C PRO A 252 5.50 -13.52 -1.60
N ASP A 253 5.74 -14.67 -2.20
CA ASP A 253 5.05 -15.02 -3.43
C ASP A 253 3.54 -15.05 -3.21
N TYR A 254 2.80 -14.54 -4.19
CA TYR A 254 1.35 -14.45 -4.15
C TYR A 254 0.68 -14.86 -5.45
N LEU A 255 -0.57 -15.25 -5.31
CA LEU A 255 -1.49 -15.49 -6.41
C LEU A 255 -2.57 -14.42 -6.41
N MET A 256 -2.88 -13.87 -7.55
CA MET A 256 -3.91 -12.84 -7.72
C MET A 256 -4.71 -13.08 -9.00
N HIS A 257 -6.03 -12.93 -8.91
CA HIS A 257 -6.87 -12.93 -10.10
C HIS A 257 -7.44 -11.54 -10.31
N ILE A 258 -7.19 -10.99 -11.49
CA ILE A 258 -7.76 -9.73 -11.93
C ILE A 258 -8.77 -10.02 -13.03
N GLN A 259 -9.99 -9.55 -12.85
CA GLN A 259 -11.04 -9.66 -13.85
C GLN A 259 -11.19 -8.32 -14.58
N PHE A 260 -11.00 -8.35 -15.89
CA PHE A 260 -11.38 -7.25 -16.77
C PHE A 260 -12.74 -7.54 -17.39
N ASN A 261 -13.68 -6.61 -17.26
CA ASN A 261 -14.95 -6.67 -17.97
C ASN A 261 -14.95 -5.60 -19.06
N ILE A 262 -15.28 -6.00 -20.27
CA ILE A 262 -15.56 -5.07 -21.37
C ILE A 262 -17.03 -4.71 -21.29
N LYS A 263 -17.33 -3.43 -21.12
CA LYS A 263 -18.69 -2.88 -21.03
C LYS A 263 -18.95 -1.92 -22.18
N ARG A 264 -20.20 -1.86 -22.62
CA ARG A 264 -20.62 -0.89 -23.64
C ARG A 264 -20.98 0.44 -22.99
N ARG A 265 -20.51 1.54 -23.55
CA ARG A 265 -20.98 2.88 -23.17
C ARG A 265 -22.46 2.99 -23.54
N GLU A 266 -23.30 3.36 -22.60
CA GLU A 266 -24.67 3.72 -22.91
C GLU A 266 -24.64 4.94 -23.82
N GLN A 267 -25.22 4.80 -25.00
CA GLN A 267 -25.34 5.93 -25.91
C GLN A 267 -26.43 6.84 -25.38
N ILE A 268 -26.05 7.89 -24.68
CA ILE A 268 -26.97 8.96 -24.25
C ILE A 268 -27.60 9.67 -25.48
N ILE A 269 -26.88 9.63 -26.63
CA ILE A 269 -27.33 10.25 -27.89
C ILE A 269 -28.72 9.79 -28.36
N PRO A 270 -29.07 8.51 -28.37
CA PRO A 270 -30.43 8.09 -28.77
C PRO A 270 -31.52 8.60 -27.82
N LEU A 271 -31.22 8.64 -26.52
CA LEU A 271 -32.16 9.17 -25.52
C LEU A 271 -32.36 10.68 -25.67
N LEU A 272 -31.27 11.43 -25.87
CA LEU A 272 -31.32 12.86 -26.13
C LEU A 272 -32.08 13.17 -27.44
N LYS A 273 -31.85 12.36 -28.47
CA LYS A 273 -32.57 12.49 -29.74
C LYS A 273 -34.07 12.23 -29.58
N ALA A 274 -34.45 11.19 -28.87
CA ALA A 274 -35.83 10.89 -28.55
C ALA A 274 -36.51 12.02 -27.75
N ILE A 275 -35.79 12.60 -26.77
CA ILE A 275 -36.29 13.75 -26.00
C ILE A 275 -36.49 14.97 -26.90
N ILE A 276 -35.52 15.27 -27.77
CA ILE A 276 -35.59 16.39 -28.72
C ILE A 276 -36.77 16.20 -29.69
N ASP A 277 -36.97 15.01 -30.22
CA ASP A 277 -38.08 14.73 -31.14
C ASP A 277 -39.44 14.82 -30.42
N TYR A 278 -39.51 14.37 -29.16
CA TYR A 278 -40.74 14.54 -28.33
C TYR A 278 -41.02 16.02 -28.02
N LEU A 279 -40.02 16.82 -27.74
CA LEU A 279 -40.17 18.27 -27.55
C LEU A 279 -40.62 18.99 -28.82
N LYS A 280 -40.19 18.56 -30.01
CA LYS A 280 -40.63 19.09 -31.30
C LYS A 280 -42.13 18.78 -31.53
N GLU A 281 -42.60 17.57 -31.20
CA GLU A 281 -44.00 17.21 -31.30
C GLU A 281 -44.88 18.06 -30.38
N ILE A 282 -44.45 18.26 -29.11
CA ILE A 282 -45.15 19.15 -28.16
C ILE A 282 -45.23 20.58 -28.72
N TYR A 283 -44.17 21.08 -29.30
CA TYR A 283 -44.15 22.43 -29.90
C TYR A 283 -45.12 22.54 -31.08
N LEU A 284 -45.15 21.54 -31.97
CA LEU A 284 -46.09 21.51 -33.11
C LEU A 284 -47.54 21.47 -32.66
N ILE A 285 -47.87 20.69 -31.65
CA ILE A 285 -49.20 20.62 -31.06
C ILE A 285 -49.58 21.98 -30.45
N GLY A 286 -48.65 22.58 -29.71
CA GLY A 286 -48.86 23.91 -29.11
C GLY A 286 -49.11 25.01 -30.16
N ALA A 287 -48.33 25.00 -31.23
CA ALA A 287 -48.51 25.95 -32.36
C ALA A 287 -49.87 25.76 -33.04
N HIS A 288 -50.32 24.53 -33.25
CA HIS A 288 -51.61 24.26 -33.87
C HIS A 288 -52.80 24.66 -32.97
N ILE A 289 -52.69 24.49 -31.66
CA ILE A 289 -53.68 24.97 -30.70
C ILE A 289 -53.74 26.51 -30.71
N PHE A 290 -52.56 27.15 -30.75
CA PHE A 290 -52.46 28.59 -30.81
C PHE A 290 -53.12 29.17 -32.10
N GLU A 291 -52.81 28.61 -33.28
CA GLU A 291 -53.47 28.97 -34.54
C GLU A 291 -55.00 28.85 -34.46
N LYS A 292 -55.52 27.74 -33.93
CA LYS A 292 -56.96 27.53 -33.80
C LYS A 292 -57.63 28.51 -32.83
N LEU A 293 -56.94 28.95 -31.81
CA LEU A 293 -57.48 29.90 -30.85
C LEU A 293 -57.54 31.32 -31.42
N PHE A 294 -56.54 31.70 -32.25
CA PHE A 294 -56.47 33.04 -32.82
C PHE A 294 -57.08 33.20 -34.22
N SER A 295 -57.39 32.11 -34.91
CA SER A 295 -58.13 32.15 -36.20
C SER A 295 -59.63 32.26 -36.02
N ARG A 296 -60.18 32.30 -34.80
CA ARG A 296 -61.59 32.43 -34.45
C ARG A 296 -61.91 33.82 -33.94
N THR A 297 -60.98 34.76 -33.97
CA THR A 297 -61.24 36.19 -33.78
C THR A 297 -61.12 36.94 -35.10
#